data_8958dd730933ec50afb1e3545675f9e2
#
_entry.id   8958dd730933ec50afb1e3545675f9e2
#
_cell.length_a   1.000
_cell.length_b   1.000
_cell.length_c   1.000
_cell.angle_alpha   90.00
_cell.angle_beta   90.00
_cell.angle_gamma   90.00
#
_symmetry.space_group_name_H-M   'P 1'
#
loop_
_entity.id
_entity.type
_entity.pdbx_description
1 polymer ?
#
loop_
_entity_poly.entity_id
_entity_poly.type
_entity_poly.pdbx_seq_one_letter_code
_entity_poly.pdbx_strand_id
1 'polypeptide(L)'
;MPFDQRVDEIDNAVAQIANPHVPVVPIRMQEAWLLFDEPALRRAAGNPSGRVNLQMPAVNQLESIPDPKQLLHALLLEAGELTGRRRKKQRPSQQALRLGEIIQDYGVLRQLAAFRRTEERLLAILEGDLDY
;
A
#
# COMPACT_ATOMS: atom_id res chain seq x y z
N MET A 1 14.78 24.69 -1.41
CA MET A 1 14.03 23.78 -2.27
C MET A 1 12.56 24.11 -2.20
N PRO A 2 11.87 24.23 -3.34
CA PRO A 2 10.43 24.46 -3.31
C PRO A 2 9.68 23.36 -2.57
N PHE A 3 8.63 23.73 -1.86
CA PHE A 3 7.83 22.80 -1.08
C PHE A 3 7.28 21.64 -1.91
N ASP A 4 6.76 21.95 -3.12
CA ASP A 4 6.16 20.94 -3.99
C ASP A 4 7.16 19.88 -4.42
N GLN A 5 8.40 20.29 -4.74
CA GLN A 5 9.46 19.36 -5.14
C GLN A 5 9.83 18.40 -4.02
N ARG A 6 9.85 18.91 -2.79
CA ARG A 6 10.14 18.08 -1.61
C ARG A 6 9.03 17.06 -1.36
N VAL A 7 7.78 17.46 -1.53
CA VAL A 7 6.62 16.57 -1.39
C VAL A 7 6.70 15.43 -2.40
N ASP A 8 7.06 15.73 -3.66
CA ASP A 8 7.22 14.70 -4.69
C ASP A 8 8.33 13.71 -4.35
N GLU A 9 9.45 14.17 -3.81
CA GLU A 9 10.54 13.30 -3.37
C GLU A 9 10.09 12.36 -2.25
N ILE A 10 9.33 12.88 -1.29
CA ILE A 10 8.80 12.09 -0.17
C ILE A 10 7.83 11.03 -0.69
N ASP A 11 6.91 11.41 -1.56
CA ASP A 11 5.91 10.49 -2.10
C ASP A 11 6.58 9.36 -2.90
N ASN A 12 7.60 9.68 -3.68
CA ASN A 12 8.38 8.67 -4.41
C ASN A 12 9.10 7.72 -3.46
N ALA A 13 9.72 8.25 -2.42
CA ALA A 13 10.45 7.44 -1.45
C ALA A 13 9.49 6.55 -0.65
N VAL A 14 8.31 7.06 -0.26
CA VAL A 14 7.29 6.28 0.44
C VAL A 14 6.77 5.16 -0.46
N ALA A 15 6.58 5.42 -1.74
CA ALA A 15 6.19 4.38 -2.70
C ALA A 15 7.23 3.26 -2.78
N GLN A 16 8.52 3.60 -2.70
CA GLN A 16 9.58 2.59 -2.66
C GLN A 16 9.56 1.79 -1.35
N ILE A 17 9.27 2.42 -0.23
CA ILE A 17 9.15 1.74 1.07
C ILE A 17 8.01 0.72 1.04
N ALA A 18 6.92 1.01 0.36
CA ALA A 18 5.80 0.10 0.19
C ALA A 18 6.16 -1.12 -0.67
N ASN A 19 7.31 -1.10 -1.35
CA ASN A 19 7.81 -2.24 -2.10
C ASN A 19 8.38 -3.28 -1.13
N PRO A 20 7.92 -4.54 -1.16
CA PRO A 20 8.40 -5.56 -0.21
C PRO A 20 9.87 -5.92 -0.35
N HIS A 21 10.56 -5.45 -1.38
CA HIS A 21 12.00 -5.65 -1.55
C HIS A 21 12.84 -4.60 -0.81
N VAL A 22 12.23 -3.57 -0.23
CA VAL A 22 12.93 -2.53 0.52
C VAL A 22 12.88 -2.86 2.01
N PRO A 23 14.02 -3.15 2.67
CA PRO A 23 14.01 -3.67 4.04
C PRO A 23 13.97 -2.57 5.11
N VAL A 24 13.30 -1.45 4.86
CA VAL A 24 13.22 -0.32 5.81
C VAL A 24 12.09 -0.50 6.82
N VAL A 25 11.03 -1.21 6.43
CA VAL A 25 9.82 -1.41 7.23
C VAL A 25 9.45 -2.88 7.21
N PRO A 26 8.90 -3.44 8.30
CA PRO A 26 8.39 -4.80 8.27
C PRO A 26 7.37 -5.00 7.14
N ILE A 27 7.47 -6.13 6.43
CA ILE A 27 6.57 -6.45 5.31
C ILE A 27 5.10 -6.35 5.74
N ARG A 28 4.78 -6.81 6.94
CA ARG A 28 3.43 -6.73 7.49
C ARG A 28 2.88 -5.29 7.47
N MET A 29 3.68 -4.31 7.87
CA MET A 29 3.26 -2.90 7.84
C MET A 29 3.07 -2.40 6.42
N GLN A 30 3.96 -2.77 5.52
CA GLN A 30 3.85 -2.38 4.12
C GLN A 30 2.54 -2.90 3.51
N GLU A 31 2.19 -4.14 3.80
CA GLU A 31 0.94 -4.73 3.32
C GLU A 31 -0.29 -4.01 3.89
N ALA A 32 -0.26 -3.66 5.17
CA ALA A 32 -1.35 -2.92 5.81
C ALA A 32 -1.57 -1.56 5.13
N TRP A 33 -0.48 -0.86 4.79
CA TRP A 33 -0.57 0.46 4.18
C TRP A 33 -1.12 0.44 2.75
N LEU A 34 -1.24 -0.71 2.10
CA LEU A 34 -1.84 -0.84 0.78
C LEU A 34 -3.37 -0.92 0.82
N LEU A 35 -3.97 -1.05 2.00
CA LEU A 35 -5.38 -1.41 2.17
C LEU A 35 -6.34 -0.20 2.22
N PHE A 36 -5.93 0.97 1.76
CA PHE A 36 -6.77 2.17 1.85
C PHE A 36 -7.34 2.64 0.51
N ASP A 37 -6.78 2.20 -0.60
CA ASP A 37 -7.14 2.72 -1.93
C ASP A 37 -7.95 1.67 -2.70
N GLU A 38 -9.26 1.74 -2.57
CA GLU A 38 -10.16 0.77 -3.23
C GLU A 38 -10.07 0.81 -4.76
N PRO A 39 -10.09 2.00 -5.43
CA PRO A 39 -9.95 2.03 -6.88
C PRO A 39 -8.64 1.41 -7.37
N ALA A 40 -7.53 1.68 -6.68
CA ALA A 40 -6.24 1.09 -7.02
C ALA A 40 -6.25 -0.43 -6.82
N LEU A 41 -6.88 -0.91 -5.76
CA LEU A 41 -7.00 -2.34 -5.47
C LEU A 41 -7.79 -3.05 -6.57
N ARG A 42 -8.90 -2.46 -7.03
CA ARG A 42 -9.68 -3.03 -8.13
C ARG A 42 -8.88 -3.09 -9.42
N ARG A 43 -8.06 -2.07 -9.69
CA ARG A 43 -7.17 -2.05 -10.86
C ARG A 43 -6.09 -3.12 -10.75
N ALA A 44 -5.49 -3.27 -9.58
CA ALA A 44 -4.49 -4.30 -9.35
C ALA A 44 -5.07 -5.72 -9.52
N ALA A 45 -6.33 -5.91 -9.14
CA ALA A 45 -7.04 -7.17 -9.35
C ALA A 45 -7.44 -7.42 -10.81
N GLY A 46 -7.17 -6.46 -11.70
CA GLY A 46 -7.52 -6.58 -13.12
C GLY A 46 -8.98 -6.28 -13.44
N ASN A 47 -9.71 -5.63 -12.53
CA ASN A 47 -11.13 -5.35 -12.68
C ASN A 47 -11.49 -3.94 -12.22
N PRO A 48 -10.98 -2.89 -12.90
CA PRO A 48 -11.17 -1.50 -12.46
C PRO A 48 -12.63 -1.05 -12.44
N SER A 49 -13.48 -1.70 -13.23
CA SER A 49 -14.91 -1.38 -13.29
C SER A 49 -15.75 -2.29 -12.39
N GLY A 50 -15.13 -3.07 -11.52
CA GLY A 50 -15.82 -3.99 -10.64
C GLY A 50 -16.80 -3.30 -9.70
N ARG A 51 -17.88 -4.00 -9.35
CA ARG A 51 -18.98 -3.44 -8.55
C ARG A 51 -19.26 -4.20 -7.26
N VAL A 52 -18.58 -5.33 -7.03
CA VAL A 52 -18.78 -6.08 -5.79
C VAL A 52 -18.43 -5.19 -4.60
N ASN A 53 -19.22 -5.28 -3.54
CA ASN A 53 -18.99 -4.48 -2.34
C ASN A 53 -17.80 -5.05 -1.57
N LEU A 54 -16.71 -4.30 -1.52
CA LEU A 54 -15.51 -4.69 -0.77
C LEU A 54 -15.58 -4.07 0.62
N GLN A 55 -15.33 -4.90 1.62
CA GLN A 55 -15.27 -4.41 3.01
C GLN A 55 -13.87 -3.92 3.32
N MET A 56 -13.56 -2.72 2.83
CA MET A 56 -12.27 -2.11 3.08
C MET A 56 -12.16 -1.67 4.54
N PRO A 57 -11.00 -1.89 5.18
CA PRO A 57 -10.81 -1.43 6.56
C PRO A 57 -10.76 0.09 6.62
N ALA A 58 -11.11 0.65 7.77
CA ALA A 58 -10.94 2.08 8.01
C ALA A 58 -9.45 2.42 8.10
N VAL A 59 -9.06 3.60 7.58
CA VAL A 59 -7.65 3.99 7.55
C VAL A 59 -7.02 3.98 8.95
N ASN A 60 -7.74 4.48 9.95
CA ASN A 60 -7.24 4.54 11.33
C ASN A 60 -7.05 3.16 11.97
N GLN A 61 -7.48 2.09 11.34
CA GLN A 61 -7.36 0.73 11.84
C GLN A 61 -6.28 -0.09 11.11
N LEU A 62 -5.67 0.46 10.06
CA LEU A 62 -4.75 -0.30 9.21
C LEU A 62 -3.58 -0.90 9.98
N GLU A 63 -3.01 -0.14 10.92
CA GLU A 63 -1.82 -0.60 11.66
C GLU A 63 -2.16 -1.58 12.77
N SER A 64 -3.44 -1.81 13.06
CA SER A 64 -3.89 -2.77 14.07
C SER A 64 -4.44 -4.07 13.47
N ILE A 65 -4.42 -4.23 12.15
CA ILE A 65 -4.90 -5.45 11.50
C ILE A 65 -3.97 -6.61 11.85
N PRO A 66 -4.52 -7.73 12.40
CA PRO A 66 -3.67 -8.86 12.84
C PRO A 66 -2.93 -9.55 11.68
N ASP A 67 -3.60 -9.72 10.53
CA ASP A 67 -3.01 -10.37 9.36
C ASP A 67 -3.34 -9.56 8.09
N PRO A 68 -2.60 -8.48 7.84
CA PRO A 68 -2.87 -7.64 6.68
C PRO A 68 -2.66 -8.34 5.34
N LYS A 69 -1.73 -9.29 5.26
CA LYS A 69 -1.51 -10.06 4.03
C LYS A 69 -2.73 -10.89 3.66
N GLN A 70 -3.31 -11.60 4.63
CA GLN A 70 -4.49 -12.41 4.39
C GLN A 70 -5.66 -11.54 3.93
N LEU A 71 -5.89 -10.43 4.60
CA LEU A 71 -6.95 -9.49 4.23
C LEU A 71 -6.73 -8.92 2.84
N LEU A 72 -5.50 -8.50 2.54
CA LEU A 72 -5.16 -7.96 1.23
C LEU A 72 -5.42 -8.97 0.12
N HIS A 73 -4.97 -10.22 0.31
CA HIS A 73 -5.18 -11.27 -0.69
C HIS A 73 -6.67 -11.58 -0.87
N ALA A 74 -7.44 -11.64 0.22
CA ALA A 74 -8.87 -11.88 0.16
C ALA A 74 -9.60 -10.77 -0.61
N LEU A 75 -9.24 -9.51 -0.35
CA LEU A 75 -9.83 -8.37 -1.05
C LEU A 75 -9.50 -8.36 -2.53
N LEU A 76 -8.27 -8.71 -2.89
CA LEU A 76 -7.87 -8.82 -4.30
C LEU A 76 -8.66 -9.90 -5.03
N LEU A 77 -8.87 -11.05 -4.38
CA LEU A 77 -9.68 -12.12 -4.94
C LEU A 77 -11.13 -11.69 -5.14
N GLU A 78 -11.70 -11.01 -4.16
CA GLU A 78 -13.08 -10.50 -4.27
C GLU A 78 -13.19 -9.42 -5.35
N ALA A 79 -12.22 -8.50 -5.40
CA ALA A 79 -12.24 -7.41 -6.36
C ALA A 79 -12.13 -7.89 -7.80
N GLY A 80 -11.47 -9.02 -8.04
CA GLY A 80 -11.37 -9.61 -9.38
C GLY A 80 -12.70 -10.13 -9.91
N GLU A 81 -13.64 -10.47 -9.03
CA GLU A 81 -14.97 -10.99 -9.38
C GLU A 81 -14.91 -12.21 -10.28
N LEU A 82 -13.81 -12.96 -10.19
CA LEU A 82 -13.61 -14.19 -10.96
C LEU A 82 -14.17 -15.39 -10.20
N THR A 83 -14.55 -16.43 -10.95
CA THR A 83 -15.07 -17.67 -10.40
C THR A 83 -14.37 -18.87 -11.04
N GLY A 84 -14.47 -20.03 -10.39
CA GLY A 84 -13.96 -21.29 -10.93
C GLY A 84 -12.48 -21.25 -11.23
N ARG A 85 -12.11 -21.71 -12.43
CA ARG A 85 -10.70 -21.80 -12.85
C ARG A 85 -10.01 -20.45 -12.93
N ARG A 86 -10.72 -19.41 -13.33
CA ARG A 86 -10.15 -18.05 -13.43
C ARG A 86 -9.73 -17.56 -12.06
N ARG A 87 -10.58 -17.77 -11.04
CA ARG A 87 -10.25 -17.38 -9.66
C ARG A 87 -9.03 -18.15 -9.15
N LYS A 88 -8.93 -19.45 -9.45
CA LYS A 88 -7.79 -20.28 -9.05
C LYS A 88 -6.48 -19.85 -9.69
N LYS A 89 -6.53 -19.25 -10.87
CA LYS A 89 -5.35 -18.75 -11.59
C LYS A 89 -4.94 -17.35 -11.15
N GLN A 90 -5.78 -16.65 -10.40
CA GLN A 90 -5.45 -15.33 -9.89
C GLN A 90 -4.27 -15.43 -8.94
N ARG A 91 -3.36 -14.45 -9.00
CA ARG A 91 -2.13 -14.45 -8.20
C ARG A 91 -2.09 -13.22 -7.29
N PRO A 92 -2.72 -13.29 -6.10
CA PRO A 92 -2.81 -12.13 -5.21
C PRO A 92 -1.46 -11.55 -4.80
N SER A 93 -0.42 -12.39 -4.64
CA SER A 93 0.91 -11.91 -4.28
C SER A 93 1.48 -10.96 -5.33
N GLN A 94 1.32 -11.29 -6.61
CA GLN A 94 1.76 -10.43 -7.71
C GLN A 94 0.88 -9.19 -7.83
N GLN A 95 -0.42 -9.34 -7.61
CA GLN A 95 -1.35 -8.21 -7.64
C GLN A 95 -1.08 -7.23 -6.51
N ALA A 96 -0.67 -7.71 -5.35
CA ALA A 96 -0.27 -6.86 -4.23
C ALA A 96 0.96 -6.01 -4.57
N LEU A 97 1.95 -6.60 -5.25
CA LEU A 97 3.11 -5.85 -5.74
C LEU A 97 2.68 -4.76 -6.72
N ARG A 98 1.79 -5.11 -7.64
CA ARG A 98 1.26 -4.15 -8.61
C ARG A 98 0.48 -3.04 -7.94
N LEU A 99 -0.26 -3.35 -6.88
CA LEU A 99 -0.99 -2.35 -6.11
C LEU A 99 -0.07 -1.28 -5.56
N GLY A 100 1.07 -1.67 -5.01
CA GLY A 100 2.07 -0.73 -4.52
C GLY A 100 2.61 0.19 -5.62
N GLU A 101 2.66 -0.28 -6.86
CA GLU A 101 3.07 0.53 -8.01
C GLU A 101 1.96 1.45 -8.51
N ILE A 102 0.70 1.05 -8.38
CA ILE A 102 -0.46 1.83 -8.84
C ILE A 102 -0.76 3.00 -7.92
N ILE A 103 -0.66 2.81 -6.61
CA ILE A 103 -0.95 3.86 -5.64
C ILE A 103 0.06 4.99 -5.80
N GLN A 104 -0.44 6.20 -6.02
CA GLN A 104 0.40 7.38 -6.24
C GLN A 104 0.41 8.33 -5.05
N ASP A 105 -0.64 8.34 -4.25
CA ASP A 105 -0.79 9.27 -3.14
C ASP A 105 -1.02 8.50 -1.84
N TYR A 106 -0.03 8.53 -0.96
CA TYR A 106 -0.08 7.91 0.36
C TYR A 106 -0.40 8.93 1.47
N GLY A 107 -0.78 10.16 1.12
CA GLY A 107 -0.97 11.24 2.08
C GLY A 107 -1.97 10.93 3.18
N VAL A 108 -3.02 10.17 2.88
CA VAL A 108 -4.04 9.78 3.87
C VAL A 108 -3.45 8.95 5.01
N LEU A 109 -2.34 8.25 4.75
CA LEU A 109 -1.67 7.42 5.76
C LEU A 109 -0.93 8.24 6.82
N ARG A 110 -0.76 9.55 6.61
CA ARG A 110 -0.09 10.42 7.57
C ARG A 110 -0.82 10.55 8.89
N GLN A 111 -2.08 10.15 8.95
CA GLN A 111 -2.79 10.04 10.22
C GLN A 111 -2.37 8.83 11.06
N LEU A 112 -1.59 7.91 10.49
CA LEU A 112 -1.14 6.69 11.16
C LEU A 112 0.24 6.92 11.82
N ALA A 113 0.37 6.49 13.08
CA ALA A 113 1.57 6.74 13.87
C ALA A 113 2.82 6.08 13.29
N ALA A 114 2.73 4.79 12.92
CA ALA A 114 3.88 4.08 12.35
C ALA A 114 4.28 4.65 10.99
N PHE A 115 3.31 5.01 10.17
CA PHE A 115 3.58 5.63 8.87
C PHE A 115 4.30 6.98 9.05
N ARG A 116 3.83 7.82 9.98
CA ARG A 116 4.48 9.10 10.25
C ARG A 116 5.90 8.94 10.75
N ARG A 117 6.17 7.95 11.61
CA ARG A 117 7.53 7.68 12.09
C ARG A 117 8.44 7.29 10.94
N THR A 118 7.96 6.46 10.03
CA THR A 118 8.71 6.05 8.84
C THR A 118 8.99 7.24 7.93
N GLU A 119 8.00 8.09 7.71
CA GLU A 119 8.14 9.30 6.90
C GLU A 119 9.16 10.26 7.51
N GLU A 120 9.09 10.50 8.81
CA GLU A 120 10.02 11.36 9.53
C GLU A 120 11.46 10.84 9.43
N ARG A 121 11.64 9.53 9.61
CA ARG A 121 12.95 8.91 9.47
C ARG A 121 13.49 9.05 8.05
N LEU A 122 12.63 8.86 7.06
CA LEU A 122 12.99 9.00 5.66
C LEU A 122 13.40 10.44 5.34
N LEU A 123 12.66 11.42 5.86
CA LEU A 123 13.01 12.84 5.73
C LEU A 123 14.39 13.13 6.30
N ALA A 124 14.67 12.59 7.48
CA ALA A 124 15.98 12.78 8.12
C ALA A 124 17.11 12.20 7.27
N ILE A 125 16.89 11.03 6.66
CA ILE A 125 17.85 10.41 5.75
C ILE A 125 18.07 11.30 4.50
N LEU A 126 16.99 11.80 3.91
CA LEU A 126 17.06 12.67 2.74
C LEU A 126 17.76 13.99 3.03
N GLU A 127 17.65 14.48 4.25
CA GLU A 127 18.31 15.71 4.70
C GLU A 127 19.76 15.48 5.15
N GLY A 128 20.20 14.22 5.20
CA GLY A 128 21.54 13.87 5.67
C GLY A 128 21.73 13.92 7.19
N ASP A 129 20.61 13.90 7.94
CA ASP A 129 20.64 13.98 9.40
C ASP A 129 20.91 12.66 10.10
N LEU A 130 20.80 11.54 9.36
CA LEU A 130 21.03 10.20 9.89
C LEU A 130 22.17 9.51 9.15
N ASP A 131 23.07 8.88 9.92
CA ASP A 131 24.09 7.99 9.38
C ASP A 131 23.50 6.58 9.20
N TYR A 132 23.94 5.92 8.19
CA TYR A 132 23.54 4.55 7.89
C TYR A 132 24.33 3.52 8.68
#